data_0b83a672741d55d3b2d8c0ab6e0b1136
#
_entry.id   0b83a672741d55d3b2d8c0ab6e0b1136
#
_cell.length_a   1.000
_cell.length_b   1.000
_cell.length_c   1.000
_cell.angle_alpha   90.00
_cell.angle_beta   90.00
_cell.angle_gamma   90.00
#
_symmetry.space_group_name_H-M   'P 1'
#
loop_
_entity.id
_entity.type
_entity.pdbx_description
1 polymer ?
#
loop_
_entity_poly.entity_id
_entity_poly.type
_entity_poly.pdbx_seq_one_letter_code
_entity_poly.pdbx_strand_id
1 'polypeptide(L)'
;QIIIFGRTFDNRSICVKTFYNPYFYVEVPMKWKKTDAAYLIQTVKKELYSRGNDIIDWCLENKTKMYGFTNKENFKFLKIVFKNRHAWSSAGRVFKKPLKILGKSKTFQRYEANLDPMIRFAHEQDIPFSCCIKIEKYNEIEKDSYGRYSNCDLELNVKCTDIARDPDRDEIAPLVQCSFDIETYSGDGSFPLAEKPEGPVLQVASTYQVYGEKHF
;
A
#
# COMPACT_ATOMS: atom_id res chain seq x y z
N GLN A 1 -5.99 -0.96 -3.18
CA GLN A 1 -6.79 -1.27 -2.00
C GLN A 1 -5.87 -1.60 -0.84
N ILE A 2 -6.19 -1.14 0.36
CA ILE A 2 -5.58 -1.50 1.62
C ILE A 2 -6.63 -2.26 2.41
N ILE A 3 -6.20 -3.32 3.07
CA ILE A 3 -7.04 -4.17 3.89
C ILE A 3 -6.48 -4.16 5.30
N ILE A 4 -7.35 -3.87 6.26
CA ILE A 4 -7.02 -3.82 7.69
C ILE A 4 -7.84 -4.90 8.38
N PHE A 5 -7.17 -5.79 9.10
CA PHE A 5 -7.80 -6.80 9.93
C PHE A 5 -7.68 -6.42 11.40
N GLY A 6 -8.70 -6.75 12.18
CA GLY A 6 -8.73 -6.45 13.59
C GLY A 6 -9.86 -7.14 14.33
N ARG A 7 -10.10 -6.69 15.54
CA ARG A 7 -11.23 -7.07 16.37
C ARG A 7 -11.90 -5.85 16.95
N THR A 8 -13.21 -5.91 17.05
CA THR A 8 -14.02 -4.89 17.74
C THR A 8 -13.99 -5.13 19.25
N PHE A 9 -14.41 -4.14 20.05
CA PHE A 9 -14.46 -4.27 21.50
C PHE A 9 -15.49 -5.30 22.00
N ASP A 10 -16.52 -5.61 21.20
CA ASP A 10 -17.45 -6.69 21.44
C ASP A 10 -16.96 -8.05 20.88
N ASN A 11 -15.66 -8.13 20.63
CA ASN A 11 -14.92 -9.34 20.27
C ASN A 11 -15.28 -9.96 18.90
N ARG A 12 -15.87 -9.20 17.97
CA ARG A 12 -16.09 -9.65 16.60
C ARG A 12 -14.84 -9.41 15.73
N SER A 13 -14.55 -10.35 14.85
CA SER A 13 -13.52 -10.17 13.82
C SER A 13 -13.99 -9.16 12.77
N ILE A 14 -13.08 -8.29 12.32
CA ILE A 14 -13.40 -7.25 11.36
C ILE A 14 -12.37 -7.18 10.24
N CYS A 15 -12.86 -6.99 9.02
CA CYS A 15 -12.07 -6.68 7.83
C CYS A 15 -12.52 -5.31 7.28
N VAL A 16 -11.60 -4.36 7.24
CA VAL A 16 -11.86 -3.02 6.71
C VAL A 16 -11.13 -2.87 5.38
N LYS A 17 -11.87 -2.55 4.32
CA LYS A 17 -11.34 -2.29 2.99
C LYS A 17 -11.36 -0.80 2.71
N THR A 18 -10.21 -0.23 2.34
CA THR A 18 -10.11 1.16 1.93
C THR A 18 -9.31 1.32 0.65
N PHE A 19 -9.56 2.41 -0.07
CA PHE A 19 -8.80 2.76 -1.26
C PHE A 19 -7.86 3.92 -0.95
N TYR A 20 -6.59 3.71 -1.30
CA TYR A 20 -5.55 4.71 -1.22
C TYR A 20 -4.85 4.81 -2.57
N ASN A 21 -4.73 6.02 -3.10
CA ASN A 21 -4.11 6.27 -4.38
C ASN A 21 -2.61 6.55 -4.18
N PRO A 22 -1.73 5.63 -4.61
CA PRO A 22 -0.30 5.84 -4.46
C PRO A 22 0.19 7.00 -5.31
N TYR A 23 1.22 7.69 -4.85
CA TYR A 23 1.84 8.79 -5.57
C TYR A 23 3.35 8.83 -5.34
N PHE A 24 4.04 9.60 -6.15
CA PHE A 24 5.42 10.04 -5.91
C PHE A 24 5.64 11.41 -6.50
N TYR A 25 6.78 12.00 -6.17
CA TYR A 25 7.19 13.30 -6.66
C TYR A 25 8.29 13.18 -7.70
N VAL A 26 8.29 14.10 -8.66
CA VAL A 26 9.34 14.28 -9.65
C VAL A 26 9.81 15.72 -9.59
N GLU A 27 11.12 15.93 -9.39
CA GLU A 27 11.66 17.28 -9.39
C GLU A 27 11.65 17.86 -10.81
N VAL A 28 11.15 19.09 -10.91
CA VAL A 28 11.03 19.81 -12.18
C VAL A 28 11.62 21.22 -12.05
N PRO A 29 12.07 21.85 -13.14
CA PRO A 29 12.63 23.21 -13.09
C PRO A 29 11.65 24.22 -12.47
N MET A 30 12.16 25.13 -11.63
CA MET A 30 11.34 26.15 -10.94
C MET A 30 10.45 26.96 -11.87
N LYS A 31 10.92 27.22 -13.10
CA LYS A 31 10.20 27.99 -14.12
C LYS A 31 9.02 27.24 -14.77
N TRP A 32 8.87 25.93 -14.51
CA TRP A 32 7.81 25.16 -15.14
C TRP A 32 6.42 25.63 -14.71
N LYS A 33 5.53 25.71 -15.71
CA LYS A 33 4.11 26.00 -15.56
C LYS A 33 3.30 24.70 -15.69
N LYS A 34 2.00 24.78 -15.47
CA LYS A 34 1.08 23.65 -15.68
C LYS A 34 1.17 23.04 -17.08
N THR A 35 1.40 23.86 -18.11
CA THR A 35 1.57 23.41 -19.50
C THR A 35 2.78 22.48 -19.67
N ASP A 36 3.91 22.81 -19.06
CA ASP A 36 5.14 22.00 -19.13
C ASP A 36 4.94 20.66 -18.40
N ALA A 37 4.29 20.70 -17.24
CA ALA A 37 3.95 19.51 -16.48
C ALA A 37 2.96 18.62 -17.23
N ALA A 38 1.94 19.19 -17.86
CA ALA A 38 0.97 18.47 -18.69
C ALA A 38 1.68 17.74 -19.85
N TYR A 39 2.66 18.40 -20.51
CA TYR A 39 3.44 17.76 -21.56
C TYR A 39 4.22 16.55 -21.05
N LEU A 40 4.89 16.67 -19.87
CA LEU A 40 5.58 15.55 -19.25
C LEU A 40 4.61 14.42 -18.92
N ILE A 41 3.45 14.72 -18.34
CA ILE A 41 2.41 13.72 -18.04
C ILE A 41 1.94 12.99 -19.30
N GLN A 42 1.70 13.71 -20.39
CA GLN A 42 1.33 13.09 -21.67
C GLN A 42 2.42 12.17 -22.21
N THR A 43 3.69 12.58 -22.08
CA THR A 43 4.84 11.75 -22.45
C THR A 43 4.88 10.47 -21.63
N VAL A 44 4.74 10.58 -20.31
CA VAL A 44 4.71 9.42 -19.40
C VAL A 44 3.52 8.50 -19.69
N LYS A 45 2.34 9.06 -19.96
CA LYS A 45 1.15 8.28 -20.35
C LYS A 45 1.40 7.45 -21.62
N LYS A 46 2.07 8.01 -22.62
CA LYS A 46 2.46 7.28 -23.85
C LYS A 46 3.41 6.13 -23.53
N GLU A 47 4.43 6.35 -22.71
CA GLU A 47 5.40 5.31 -22.31
C GLU A 47 4.75 4.20 -21.45
N LEU A 48 3.65 4.49 -20.77
CA LEU A 48 2.89 3.52 -19.98
C LEU A 48 1.89 2.72 -20.81
N TYR A 49 1.67 3.07 -22.08
CA TYR A 49 0.68 2.44 -22.98
C TYR A 49 -0.72 2.40 -22.35
N SER A 50 -1.35 1.22 -22.27
CA SER A 50 -2.68 1.05 -21.69
C SER A 50 -2.81 1.51 -20.23
N ARG A 51 -1.69 1.53 -19.47
CA ARG A 51 -1.66 2.00 -18.08
C ARG A 51 -1.54 3.52 -17.92
N GLY A 52 -1.40 4.27 -19.02
CA GLY A 52 -1.36 5.73 -18.98
C GLY A 52 -2.62 6.35 -18.40
N ASN A 53 -3.77 5.71 -18.58
CA ASN A 53 -5.04 6.14 -18.01
C ASN A 53 -5.14 5.94 -16.48
N ASP A 54 -4.23 5.16 -15.90
CA ASP A 54 -4.14 4.99 -14.44
C ASP A 54 -3.40 6.14 -13.72
N ILE A 55 -2.87 7.14 -14.44
CA ILE A 55 -2.51 8.44 -13.86
C ILE A 55 -3.81 9.22 -13.71
N ILE A 56 -4.30 9.32 -12.49
CA ILE A 56 -5.62 9.88 -12.18
C ILE A 56 -5.59 11.35 -11.82
N ASP A 57 -4.46 11.82 -11.26
CA ASP A 57 -4.28 13.22 -10.89
C ASP A 57 -2.79 13.60 -10.87
N TRP A 58 -2.53 14.90 -10.94
CA TRP A 58 -1.20 15.48 -10.78
C TRP A 58 -1.26 16.97 -10.45
N CYS A 59 -0.28 17.45 -9.68
CA CYS A 59 -0.16 18.88 -9.37
C CYS A 59 1.30 19.31 -9.24
N LEU A 60 1.54 20.62 -9.39
CA LEU A 60 2.83 21.22 -9.08
C LEU A 60 2.81 21.75 -7.64
N GLU A 61 3.82 21.38 -6.86
CA GLU A 61 4.00 21.82 -5.49
C GLU A 61 5.41 22.35 -5.28
N ASN A 62 5.56 23.34 -4.40
CA ASN A 62 6.86 23.80 -3.93
C ASN A 62 7.13 23.17 -2.56
N LYS A 63 8.28 22.53 -2.43
CA LYS A 63 8.71 21.82 -1.21
C LYS A 63 10.19 21.98 -0.95
N THR A 64 10.61 21.85 0.29
CA THR A 64 12.02 21.73 0.67
C THR A 64 12.48 20.29 0.54
N LYS A 65 13.79 20.07 0.40
CA LYS A 65 14.40 18.73 0.42
C LYS A 65 14.95 18.43 1.81
N MET A 66 14.75 17.22 2.28
CA MET A 66 15.41 16.74 3.51
C MET A 66 16.87 16.33 3.26
N TYR A 67 17.17 15.86 2.05
CA TYR A 67 18.50 15.38 1.70
C TYR A 67 19.36 16.50 1.12
N GLY A 68 20.59 16.60 1.63
CA GLY A 68 21.54 17.62 1.26
C GLY A 68 21.34 18.94 2.04
N PHE A 69 22.38 19.74 2.10
CA PHE A 69 22.31 21.06 2.75
C PHE A 69 21.78 22.08 1.75
N THR A 70 20.49 22.38 1.80
CA THR A 70 19.81 23.23 0.82
C THR A 70 19.36 24.58 1.38
N ASN A 71 19.83 24.98 2.57
CA ASN A 71 19.46 26.24 3.24
C ASN A 71 17.93 26.52 3.26
N LYS A 72 17.10 25.48 3.34
CA LYS A 72 15.63 25.56 3.28
C LYS A 72 15.10 26.16 1.95
N GLU A 73 15.87 26.09 0.87
CA GLU A 73 15.39 26.49 -0.45
C GLU A 73 14.18 25.65 -0.88
N ASN A 74 13.27 26.32 -1.59
CA ASN A 74 12.12 25.66 -2.19
C ASN A 74 12.48 25.14 -3.60
N PHE A 75 12.08 23.90 -3.84
CA PHE A 75 12.16 23.23 -5.14
C PHE A 75 10.76 22.94 -5.66
N LYS A 76 10.63 22.92 -6.97
CA LYS A 76 9.35 22.60 -7.60
C LYS A 76 9.26 21.12 -7.90
N PHE A 77 8.17 20.50 -7.48
CA PHE A 77 7.88 19.10 -7.68
C PHE A 77 6.57 18.91 -8.44
N LEU A 78 6.56 17.93 -9.31
CA LEU A 78 5.35 17.39 -9.90
C LEU A 78 4.94 16.16 -9.08
N LYS A 79 3.85 16.27 -8.33
CA LYS A 79 3.19 15.13 -7.68
C LYS A 79 2.37 14.40 -8.73
N ILE A 80 2.53 13.09 -8.83
CA ILE A 80 1.79 12.24 -9.78
C ILE A 80 1.07 11.18 -8.98
N VAL A 81 -0.27 11.13 -9.11
CA VAL A 81 -1.14 10.23 -8.37
C VAL A 81 -1.64 9.12 -9.30
N PHE A 82 -1.61 7.89 -8.82
CA PHE A 82 -1.94 6.71 -9.60
C PHE A 82 -3.15 5.98 -9.02
N LYS A 83 -3.91 5.33 -9.89
CA LYS A 83 -5.07 4.52 -9.52
C LYS A 83 -4.67 3.29 -8.69
N ASN A 84 -3.51 2.71 -8.95
CA ASN A 84 -3.08 1.45 -8.35
C ASN A 84 -1.54 1.33 -8.27
N ARG A 85 -1.07 0.33 -7.49
CA ARG A 85 0.35 0.04 -7.30
C ARG A 85 1.08 -0.35 -8.60
N HIS A 86 0.39 -1.00 -9.53
CA HIS A 86 1.01 -1.42 -10.79
C HIS A 86 1.37 -0.22 -11.68
N ALA A 87 0.46 0.75 -11.80
CA ALA A 87 0.71 1.99 -12.53
C ALA A 87 1.83 2.81 -11.85
N TRP A 88 1.78 2.95 -10.54
CA TRP A 88 2.82 3.61 -9.74
C TRP A 88 4.21 2.98 -9.97
N SER A 89 4.34 1.66 -9.86
CA SER A 89 5.59 0.93 -10.08
C SER A 89 6.08 1.06 -11.53
N SER A 90 5.17 0.96 -12.50
CA SER A 90 5.50 1.08 -13.92
C SER A 90 5.98 2.48 -14.28
N ALA A 91 5.30 3.52 -13.80
CA ALA A 91 5.75 4.91 -13.94
C ALA A 91 7.11 5.14 -13.29
N GLY A 92 7.33 4.54 -12.11
CA GLY A 92 8.64 4.54 -11.48
C GLY A 92 9.76 3.98 -12.37
N ARG A 93 9.50 2.96 -13.18
CA ARG A 93 10.47 2.43 -14.17
C ARG A 93 10.66 3.36 -15.37
N VAL A 94 9.59 3.99 -15.87
CA VAL A 94 9.67 4.96 -16.96
C VAL A 94 10.62 6.11 -16.59
N PHE A 95 10.52 6.66 -15.40
CA PHE A 95 11.39 7.74 -14.93
C PHE A 95 12.85 7.32 -14.63
N LYS A 96 13.19 6.03 -14.68
CA LYS A 96 14.60 5.58 -14.59
C LYS A 96 15.37 5.87 -15.88
N LYS A 97 14.67 6.11 -16.99
CA LYS A 97 15.25 6.39 -18.30
C LYS A 97 15.09 7.86 -18.66
N PRO A 98 15.97 8.41 -19.50
CA PRO A 98 15.76 9.74 -20.06
C PRO A 98 14.45 9.80 -20.87
N LEU A 99 13.67 10.84 -20.67
CA LEU A 99 12.45 11.11 -21.42
C LEU A 99 12.67 12.23 -22.45
N LYS A 100 12.11 12.06 -23.64
CA LYS A 100 12.13 13.10 -24.67
C LYS A 100 11.07 14.16 -24.38
N ILE A 101 11.49 15.33 -23.92
CA ILE A 101 10.63 16.48 -23.62
C ILE A 101 11.00 17.64 -24.52
N LEU A 102 10.06 18.09 -25.35
CA LEU A 102 10.26 19.19 -26.30
C LEU A 102 11.53 19.00 -27.16
N GLY A 103 11.73 17.80 -27.70
CA GLY A 103 12.88 17.44 -28.55
C GLY A 103 14.20 17.22 -27.81
N LYS A 104 14.26 17.44 -26.49
CA LYS A 104 15.46 17.24 -25.67
C LYS A 104 15.29 16.02 -24.76
N SER A 105 16.35 15.23 -24.64
CA SER A 105 16.41 14.13 -23.68
C SER A 105 16.68 14.68 -22.28
N LYS A 106 15.84 14.33 -21.31
CA LYS A 106 15.96 14.77 -19.90
C LYS A 106 15.78 13.60 -18.95
N THR A 107 16.63 13.56 -17.93
CA THR A 107 16.46 12.71 -16.74
C THR A 107 15.75 13.49 -15.66
N PHE A 108 14.91 12.81 -14.89
CA PHE A 108 14.15 13.40 -13.81
C PHE A 108 14.42 12.64 -12.51
N GLN A 109 14.79 13.37 -11.47
CA GLN A 109 14.95 12.80 -10.14
C GLN A 109 13.57 12.56 -9.52
N ARG A 110 13.36 11.34 -9.03
CA ARG A 110 12.16 10.95 -8.30
C ARG A 110 12.40 11.03 -6.81
N TYR A 111 11.37 11.39 -6.08
CA TYR A 111 11.36 11.44 -4.61
C TYR A 111 10.19 10.62 -4.08
N GLU A 112 10.44 9.89 -3.01
CA GLU A 112 9.46 9.03 -2.34
C GLU A 112 8.84 7.96 -3.27
N ALA A 113 9.51 7.64 -4.38
CA ALA A 113 9.06 6.66 -5.36
C ALA A 113 9.40 5.21 -4.95
N ASN A 114 10.08 5.02 -3.85
CA ASN A 114 10.43 3.74 -3.22
C ASN A 114 9.69 3.52 -1.89
N LEU A 115 8.90 4.50 -1.44
CA LEU A 115 8.08 4.35 -0.24
C LEU A 115 6.85 3.51 -0.58
N ASP A 116 6.68 2.38 0.12
CA ASP A 116 5.53 1.52 -0.09
C ASP A 116 4.22 2.29 0.19
N PRO A 117 3.21 2.19 -0.69
CA PRO A 117 1.94 2.90 -0.50
C PRO A 117 1.22 2.58 0.81
N MET A 118 1.39 1.37 1.36
CA MET A 118 0.79 1.00 2.64
C MET A 118 1.47 1.74 3.79
N ILE A 119 2.82 1.83 3.78
CA ILE A 119 3.58 2.59 4.78
C ILE A 119 3.22 4.08 4.70
N ARG A 120 3.10 4.62 3.49
CA ARG A 120 2.69 6.01 3.30
C ARG A 120 1.28 6.26 3.83
N PHE A 121 0.32 5.39 3.54
CA PHE A 121 -1.03 5.48 4.07
C PHE A 121 -1.02 5.52 5.61
N ALA A 122 -0.32 4.58 6.25
CA ALA A 122 -0.22 4.51 7.69
C ALA A 122 0.38 5.81 8.28
N HIS A 123 1.42 6.34 7.65
CA HIS A 123 2.06 7.59 8.08
C HIS A 123 1.17 8.83 7.87
N GLU A 124 0.49 8.95 6.73
CA GLU A 124 -0.38 10.09 6.43
C GLU A 124 -1.64 10.12 7.29
N GLN A 125 -2.15 8.96 7.68
CA GLN A 125 -3.32 8.83 8.56
C GLN A 125 -2.92 8.80 10.05
N ASP A 126 -1.62 8.87 10.37
CA ASP A 126 -1.10 8.69 11.74
C ASP A 126 -1.60 7.39 12.40
N ILE A 127 -1.64 6.31 11.63
CA ILE A 127 -2.10 5.00 12.07
C ILE A 127 -0.90 4.05 12.16
N PRO A 128 -0.38 3.72 13.35
CA PRO A 128 0.56 2.63 13.54
C PRO A 128 0.00 1.30 13.03
N PHE A 129 0.87 0.38 12.61
CA PHE A 129 0.42 -0.92 12.07
C PHE A 129 -0.33 -1.81 13.08
N SER A 130 -0.24 -1.47 14.37
CA SER A 130 -1.01 -2.10 15.44
C SER A 130 -1.47 -1.01 16.40
N CYS A 131 -2.76 -0.67 16.36
CA CYS A 131 -3.38 0.33 17.24
C CYS A 131 -4.90 0.20 17.20
N CYS A 132 -5.57 0.86 18.15
CA CYS A 132 -7.01 1.08 18.07
C CYS A 132 -7.34 2.16 17.04
N ILE A 133 -8.34 1.92 16.22
CA ILE A 133 -8.82 2.84 15.20
C ILE A 133 -10.30 3.17 15.39
N LYS A 134 -10.67 4.40 15.08
CA LYS A 134 -12.06 4.85 14.96
C LYS A 134 -12.46 4.90 13.48
N ILE A 135 -13.65 4.41 13.19
CA ILE A 135 -14.25 4.48 11.86
C ILE A 135 -15.55 5.26 11.98
N GLU A 136 -15.62 6.44 11.35
CA GLU A 136 -16.78 7.31 11.47
C GLU A 136 -17.89 6.93 10.50
N LYS A 137 -17.55 6.63 9.27
CA LYS A 137 -18.50 6.30 8.19
C LYS A 137 -18.05 5.07 7.44
N TYR A 138 -18.97 4.16 7.24
CA TYR A 138 -18.71 2.91 6.53
C TYR A 138 -19.93 2.39 5.81
N ASN A 139 -19.69 1.50 4.84
CA ASN A 139 -20.70 0.63 4.24
C ASN A 139 -20.36 -0.80 4.64
N GLU A 140 -21.26 -1.44 5.37
CA GLU A 140 -21.13 -2.86 5.73
C GLU A 140 -21.43 -3.74 4.51
N ILE A 141 -20.69 -4.83 4.38
CA ILE A 141 -20.88 -5.83 3.34
C ILE A 141 -21.52 -7.05 3.99
N GLU A 142 -22.71 -7.40 3.53
CA GLU A 142 -23.47 -8.54 4.04
C GLU A 142 -22.70 -9.86 3.87
N LYS A 143 -22.92 -10.83 4.78
CA LYS A 143 -22.20 -12.10 4.83
C LYS A 143 -22.30 -12.90 3.54
N ASP A 144 -23.43 -12.89 2.88
CA ASP A 144 -23.70 -13.66 1.66
C ASP A 144 -23.45 -12.87 0.36
N SER A 145 -22.86 -11.67 0.47
CA SER A 145 -22.57 -10.83 -0.68
C SER A 145 -21.40 -11.37 -1.50
N TYR A 146 -21.58 -11.44 -2.82
CA TYR A 146 -20.51 -11.82 -3.77
C TYR A 146 -19.25 -10.91 -3.69
N GLY A 147 -19.40 -9.69 -3.17
CA GLY A 147 -18.30 -8.72 -2.99
C GLY A 147 -17.48 -8.91 -1.72
N ARG A 148 -17.78 -9.92 -0.91
CA ARG A 148 -17.11 -10.18 0.36
C ARG A 148 -15.69 -10.73 0.12
N TYR A 149 -14.73 -10.22 0.87
CA TYR A 149 -13.32 -10.58 0.76
C TYR A 149 -12.85 -11.56 1.84
N SER A 150 -13.48 -11.52 3.02
CA SER A 150 -13.03 -12.23 4.22
C SER A 150 -14.15 -13.05 4.87
N ASN A 151 -13.76 -13.94 5.79
CA ASN A 151 -14.67 -14.67 6.66
C ASN A 151 -14.89 -13.97 8.02
N CYS A 152 -14.45 -12.71 8.16
CA CYS A 152 -14.67 -11.96 9.40
C CYS A 152 -16.16 -11.77 9.70
N ASP A 153 -16.50 -11.54 10.97
CA ASP A 153 -17.88 -11.26 11.37
C ASP A 153 -18.41 -10.00 10.72
N LEU A 154 -17.55 -8.97 10.63
CA LEU A 154 -17.82 -7.71 9.97
C LEU A 154 -16.89 -7.50 8.78
N GLU A 155 -17.43 -7.00 7.69
CA GLU A 155 -16.61 -6.50 6.58
C GLU A 155 -17.13 -5.14 6.12
N LEU A 156 -16.23 -4.15 6.13
CA LEU A 156 -16.57 -2.75 5.89
C LEU A 156 -15.82 -2.18 4.69
N ASN A 157 -16.52 -1.43 3.85
CA ASN A 157 -15.91 -0.49 2.91
C ASN A 157 -15.87 0.89 3.54
N VAL A 158 -14.69 1.46 3.65
CA VAL A 158 -14.46 2.74 4.34
C VAL A 158 -13.62 3.66 3.45
N LYS A 159 -13.92 4.94 3.42
CA LYS A 159 -13.00 5.92 2.82
C LYS A 159 -11.79 6.10 3.72
N CYS A 160 -10.60 6.25 3.15
CA CYS A 160 -9.39 6.41 3.95
C CYS A 160 -9.43 7.62 4.90
N THR A 161 -10.17 8.65 4.55
CA THR A 161 -10.41 9.85 5.39
C THR A 161 -11.32 9.60 6.60
N ASP A 162 -12.06 8.52 6.60
CA ASP A 162 -13.00 8.16 7.68
C ASP A 162 -12.41 7.13 8.65
N ILE A 163 -11.11 6.86 8.53
CA ILE A 163 -10.33 5.99 9.43
C ILE A 163 -9.33 6.88 10.18
N ALA A 164 -9.35 6.84 11.50
CA ALA A 164 -8.41 7.58 12.33
C ALA A 164 -7.90 6.69 13.48
N ARG A 165 -6.69 6.98 13.98
CA ARG A 165 -6.23 6.40 15.24
C ARG A 165 -7.14 6.83 16.37
N ASP A 166 -7.39 5.93 17.33
CA ASP A 166 -7.97 6.27 18.62
C ASP A 166 -6.84 6.54 19.64
N PRO A 167 -6.52 7.80 19.93
CA PRO A 167 -5.42 8.13 20.84
C PRO A 167 -5.74 7.84 22.31
N ASP A 168 -7.02 7.70 22.65
CA ASP A 168 -7.49 7.48 24.02
C ASP A 168 -7.44 5.99 24.41
N ARG A 169 -7.06 5.12 23.45
CA ARG A 169 -7.02 3.67 23.62
C ARG A 169 -5.72 3.08 23.16
N ASP A 170 -5.15 2.22 23.99
CA ASP A 170 -3.84 1.56 23.75
C ASP A 170 -3.92 0.05 24.02
N GLU A 171 -5.13 -0.50 24.11
CA GLU A 171 -5.33 -1.92 24.32
C GLU A 171 -4.94 -2.71 23.07
N ILE A 172 -4.36 -3.87 23.26
CA ILE A 172 -4.14 -4.84 22.19
C ILE A 172 -5.38 -5.71 22.08
N ALA A 173 -5.96 -5.78 20.89
CA ALA A 173 -7.11 -6.65 20.64
C ALA A 173 -6.76 -8.11 20.97
N PRO A 174 -7.72 -8.93 21.47
CA PRO A 174 -7.52 -10.33 21.76
C PRO A 174 -7.41 -11.13 20.45
N LEU A 175 -6.28 -10.99 19.76
CA LEU A 175 -5.99 -11.70 18.51
C LEU A 175 -5.79 -13.19 18.77
N VAL A 176 -6.38 -14.02 17.94
CA VAL A 176 -6.09 -15.45 17.90
C VAL A 176 -4.94 -15.68 16.94
N GLN A 177 -3.85 -16.19 17.47
CA GLN A 177 -2.67 -16.57 16.70
C GLN A 177 -2.63 -18.07 16.52
N CYS A 178 -2.48 -18.51 15.27
CA CYS A 178 -2.20 -19.90 14.93
C CYS A 178 -0.79 -19.98 14.36
N SER A 179 0.07 -20.76 15.01
CA SER A 179 1.38 -21.12 14.47
C SER A 179 1.30 -22.57 14.00
N PHE A 180 1.71 -22.85 12.78
CA PHE A 180 1.73 -24.23 12.27
C PHE A 180 3.03 -24.51 11.54
N ASP A 181 3.42 -25.77 11.56
CA ASP A 181 4.56 -26.28 10.84
C ASP A 181 4.20 -27.60 10.17
N ILE A 182 4.85 -27.92 9.07
CA ILE A 182 4.63 -29.14 8.31
C ILE A 182 5.93 -29.92 8.14
N GLU A 183 5.87 -31.23 8.36
CA GLU A 183 6.92 -32.16 8.01
C GLU A 183 6.59 -32.85 6.69
N THR A 184 7.53 -32.85 5.77
CA THR A 184 7.34 -33.40 4.44
C THR A 184 8.43 -34.41 4.12
N TYR A 185 8.12 -35.40 3.29
CA TYR A 185 9.09 -36.38 2.79
C TYR A 185 9.65 -35.95 1.44
N SER A 186 10.93 -36.19 1.23
CA SER A 186 11.57 -36.08 -0.08
C SER A 186 12.45 -37.30 -0.31
N GLY A 187 12.10 -38.11 -1.30
CA GLY A 187 12.83 -39.35 -1.62
C GLY A 187 14.17 -39.13 -2.27
N ASP A 188 14.41 -37.97 -2.87
CA ASP A 188 15.62 -37.60 -3.57
C ASP A 188 16.50 -36.59 -2.80
N GLY A 189 16.08 -36.19 -1.59
CA GLY A 189 16.76 -35.17 -0.78
C GLY A 189 16.63 -33.73 -1.30
N SER A 190 15.84 -33.50 -2.34
CA SER A 190 15.51 -32.15 -2.82
C SER A 190 14.46 -31.50 -1.92
N PHE A 191 14.31 -30.16 -2.00
CA PHE A 191 13.25 -29.47 -1.29
C PHE A 191 11.88 -29.93 -1.81
N PRO A 192 10.94 -30.38 -0.96
CA PRO A 192 9.61 -30.82 -1.38
C PRO A 192 8.85 -29.67 -2.03
N LEU A 193 8.20 -29.96 -3.16
CA LEU A 193 7.36 -29.00 -3.89
C LEU A 193 5.94 -29.52 -3.93
N ALA A 194 4.96 -28.66 -3.73
CA ALA A 194 3.54 -29.02 -3.71
C ALA A 194 3.05 -29.66 -5.02
N GLU A 195 3.71 -29.35 -6.14
CA GLU A 195 3.40 -29.89 -7.48
C GLU A 195 3.95 -31.31 -7.71
N LYS A 196 4.85 -31.78 -6.79
CA LYS A 196 5.45 -33.11 -6.91
C LYS A 196 4.68 -34.12 -6.03
N PRO A 197 4.05 -35.13 -6.61
CA PRO A 197 3.27 -36.12 -5.86
C PRO A 197 4.14 -37.00 -4.93
N GLU A 198 5.46 -37.04 -5.13
CA GLU A 198 6.40 -37.84 -4.35
C GLU A 198 6.78 -37.19 -3.01
N GLY A 199 6.30 -35.96 -2.77
CA GLY A 199 6.60 -35.22 -1.53
C GLY A 199 5.38 -35.03 -0.61
N PRO A 200 4.82 -36.13 -0.01
CA PRO A 200 3.66 -36.00 0.84
C PRO A 200 3.99 -35.25 2.13
N VAL A 201 2.98 -34.55 2.66
CA VAL A 201 3.01 -34.03 4.03
C VAL A 201 2.80 -35.22 4.99
N LEU A 202 3.76 -35.40 5.87
CA LEU A 202 3.73 -36.52 6.87
C LEU A 202 3.06 -36.09 8.16
N GLN A 203 3.27 -34.85 8.59
CA GLN A 203 2.81 -34.33 9.85
C GLN A 203 2.52 -32.84 9.74
N VAL A 204 1.49 -32.40 10.46
CA VAL A 204 1.19 -30.97 10.68
C VAL A 204 1.09 -30.76 12.19
N ALA A 205 1.93 -29.87 12.72
CA ALA A 205 1.85 -29.40 14.09
C ALA A 205 1.21 -28.01 14.10
N SER A 206 0.28 -27.77 15.02
CA SER A 206 -0.39 -26.47 15.16
C SER A 206 -0.53 -26.09 16.62
N THR A 207 -0.22 -24.82 16.91
CA THR A 207 -0.44 -24.21 18.23
C THR A 207 -1.34 -23.00 18.09
N TYR A 208 -2.28 -22.83 19.01
CA TYR A 208 -3.19 -21.70 19.06
C TYR A 208 -2.97 -20.92 20.34
N GLN A 209 -2.99 -19.62 20.21
CA GLN A 209 -2.87 -18.68 21.32
C GLN A 209 -3.85 -17.55 21.15
N VAL A 210 -4.55 -17.20 22.23
CA VAL A 210 -5.31 -15.96 22.34
C VAL A 210 -4.46 -14.94 23.09
N TYR A 211 -4.21 -13.79 22.49
CA TYR A 211 -3.42 -12.74 23.14
C TYR A 211 -4.08 -12.27 24.44
N GLY A 212 -3.31 -12.21 25.52
CA GLY A 212 -3.79 -11.83 26.85
C GLY A 212 -4.30 -13.03 27.69
N GLU A 213 -4.47 -14.20 27.14
CA GLU A 213 -4.78 -15.41 27.89
C GLU A 213 -3.50 -16.12 28.36
N LYS A 214 -3.55 -16.67 29.59
CA LYS A 214 -2.44 -17.50 30.08
C LYS A 214 -2.43 -18.83 29.34
N HIS A 215 -1.25 -19.23 28.88
CA HIS A 215 -1.05 -20.58 28.38
C HIS A 215 -1.20 -21.60 29.50
N PHE A 216 -1.88 -22.67 29.21
CA PHE A 216 -1.87 -23.90 30.01
C PHE A 216 -1.04 -24.94 29.27
#